data_27b9718db4836fba33752025fe134db7
#
_entry.id   27b9718db4836fba33752025fe134db7
#
_cell.length_a   1.000
_cell.length_b   1.000
_cell.length_c   1.000
_cell.angle_alpha   90.00
_cell.angle_beta   90.00
_cell.angle_gamma   90.00
#
_symmetry.space_group_name_H-M   'P 1'
#
loop_
_entity.id
_entity.type
_entity.pdbx_description
1 polymer ?
#
loop_
_entity_poly.entity_id
_entity_poly.type
_entity_poly.pdbx_seq_one_letter_code
_entity_poly.pdbx_strand_id
1 'polypeptide(L)'
;MRTKWVMPERSAERIERIRWLRNTPELKGLSLTALNVLVNRGIDSPDKIVSFLEDDIMKQHNPMDLMDAERLVLHLKRAIEEGRHIVVYGDYDCDGVCATALSVLCLRNLGARVDYFINDRFKHGFGI
;
A
#
# COMPACT_ATOMS: atom_id res chain seq x y z
N MET A 1 11.91 -25.07 -11.67
CA MET A 1 11.56 -24.95 -10.25
C MET A 1 10.14 -25.48 -10.04
N ARG A 2 9.91 -26.50 -9.20
CA ARG A 2 8.54 -26.98 -8.91
C ARG A 2 7.94 -26.09 -7.82
N THR A 3 6.95 -25.30 -8.16
CA THR A 3 6.15 -24.50 -7.21
C THR A 3 5.26 -25.43 -6.39
N LYS A 4 5.33 -25.31 -5.06
CA LYS A 4 4.45 -26.05 -4.14
C LYS A 4 3.41 -25.10 -3.57
N TRP A 5 2.14 -25.43 -3.74
CA TRP A 5 1.05 -24.71 -3.08
C TRP A 5 1.05 -25.02 -1.59
N VAL A 6 1.15 -24.01 -0.76
CA VAL A 6 1.06 -24.14 0.69
C VAL A 6 -0.29 -23.55 1.12
N MET A 7 -1.19 -24.42 1.55
CA MET A 7 -2.48 -24.00 2.10
C MET A 7 -2.32 -23.65 3.58
N PRO A 8 -3.02 -22.62 4.08
CA PRO A 8 -3.05 -22.33 5.51
C PRO A 8 -3.58 -23.52 6.30
N GLU A 9 -2.99 -23.76 7.47
CA GLU A 9 -3.41 -24.85 8.35
C GLU A 9 -4.86 -24.67 8.81
N ARG A 10 -5.64 -25.75 8.76
CA ARG A 10 -7.03 -25.78 9.23
C ARG A 10 -7.04 -26.17 10.70
N SER A 11 -6.71 -25.25 11.60
CA SER A 11 -6.88 -25.48 13.03
C SER A 11 -8.35 -25.37 13.45
N ALA A 12 -8.74 -26.09 14.51
CA ALA A 12 -10.09 -26.01 15.08
C ALA A 12 -10.41 -24.57 15.52
N GLU A 13 -9.46 -23.92 16.17
CA GLU A 13 -9.56 -22.53 16.63
C GLU A 13 -9.89 -21.56 15.49
N ARG A 14 -9.23 -21.71 14.35
CA ARG A 14 -9.47 -20.88 13.17
C ARG A 14 -10.87 -21.11 12.60
N ILE A 15 -11.34 -22.36 12.58
CA ILE A 15 -12.70 -22.69 12.10
C ILE A 15 -13.75 -22.05 13.02
N GLU A 16 -13.56 -22.13 14.32
CA GLU A 16 -14.45 -21.49 15.30
C GLU A 16 -14.43 -19.96 15.17
N ARG A 17 -13.26 -19.35 15.00
CA ARG A 17 -13.13 -17.92 14.77
C ARG A 17 -13.94 -17.47 13.55
N ILE A 18 -13.81 -18.17 12.42
CA ILE A 18 -14.55 -17.84 11.19
C ILE A 18 -16.06 -18.01 11.37
N ARG A 19 -16.50 -19.05 12.08
CA ARG A 19 -17.91 -19.26 12.40
C ARG A 19 -18.47 -18.14 13.28
N TRP A 20 -17.72 -17.73 14.28
CA TRP A 20 -18.07 -16.61 15.14
C TRP A 20 -18.18 -15.31 14.36
N LEU A 21 -17.16 -14.96 13.55
CA LEU A 21 -17.18 -13.77 12.71
C LEU A 21 -18.38 -13.75 11.75
N ARG A 22 -18.72 -14.89 11.16
CA ARG A 22 -19.89 -14.99 10.26
C ARG A 22 -21.21 -14.65 10.95
N ASN A 23 -21.33 -14.93 12.23
CA ASN A 23 -22.54 -14.66 13.02
C ASN A 23 -22.56 -13.27 13.64
N THR A 24 -21.50 -12.48 13.45
CA THR A 24 -21.40 -11.11 13.95
C THR A 24 -22.25 -10.18 13.09
N PRO A 25 -23.14 -9.37 13.68
CA PRO A 25 -24.10 -8.54 12.93
C PRO A 25 -23.45 -7.57 11.95
N GLU A 26 -22.32 -6.95 12.34
CA GLU A 26 -21.59 -5.95 11.57
C GLU A 26 -20.97 -6.55 10.30
N LEU A 27 -20.77 -7.86 10.27
CA LEU A 27 -20.15 -8.58 9.16
C LEU A 27 -21.16 -9.32 8.29
N LYS A 28 -22.46 -9.04 8.48
CA LYS A 28 -23.52 -9.62 7.64
C LYS A 28 -23.30 -9.25 6.17
N GLY A 29 -23.27 -10.27 5.32
CA GLY A 29 -23.03 -10.09 3.88
C GLY A 29 -21.63 -10.50 3.42
N LEU A 30 -20.67 -10.66 4.33
CA LEU A 30 -19.38 -11.21 3.98
C LEU A 30 -19.46 -12.72 3.74
N SER A 31 -18.89 -13.15 2.61
CA SER A 31 -18.81 -14.57 2.29
C SER A 31 -17.81 -15.29 3.20
N LEU A 32 -18.00 -16.61 3.38
CA LEU A 32 -17.02 -17.43 4.11
C LEU A 32 -15.62 -17.36 3.49
N THR A 33 -15.54 -17.22 2.17
CA THR A 33 -14.28 -17.08 1.46
C THR A 33 -13.58 -15.77 1.83
N ALA A 34 -14.31 -14.66 1.85
CA ALA A 34 -13.78 -13.36 2.28
C ALA A 34 -13.27 -13.41 3.72
N LEU A 35 -14.06 -13.95 4.65
CA LEU A 35 -13.64 -14.13 6.05
C LEU A 35 -12.39 -15.01 6.18
N ASN A 36 -12.30 -16.10 5.42
CA ASN A 36 -11.10 -16.94 5.40
C ASN A 36 -9.85 -16.16 4.93
N VAL A 37 -9.98 -15.34 3.90
CA VAL A 37 -8.86 -14.52 3.39
C VAL A 37 -8.42 -13.51 4.43
N LEU A 38 -9.36 -12.81 5.07
CA LEU A 38 -9.09 -11.80 6.09
C LEU A 38 -8.39 -12.42 7.31
N VAL A 39 -8.95 -13.51 7.85
CA VAL A 39 -8.35 -14.22 8.99
C VAL A 39 -6.94 -14.74 8.68
N ASN A 40 -6.70 -15.22 7.45
CA ASN A 40 -5.36 -15.63 7.00
C ASN A 40 -4.34 -14.49 6.98
N ARG A 41 -4.81 -13.25 6.89
CA ARG A 41 -3.98 -12.04 6.90
C ARG A 41 -3.86 -11.41 8.30
N GLY A 42 -4.37 -12.08 9.34
CA GLY A 42 -4.36 -11.56 10.71
C GLY A 42 -5.43 -10.50 10.98
N ILE A 43 -6.38 -10.33 10.05
CA ILE A 43 -7.55 -9.45 10.21
C ILE A 43 -8.69 -10.32 10.75
N ASP A 44 -8.70 -10.56 12.06
CA ASP A 44 -9.42 -11.64 12.73
C ASP A 44 -10.41 -11.19 13.79
N SER A 45 -10.67 -9.89 13.89
CA SER A 45 -11.71 -9.32 14.76
C SER A 45 -12.70 -8.45 13.97
N PRO A 46 -13.95 -8.29 14.45
CA PRO A 46 -14.93 -7.44 13.77
C PRO A 46 -14.42 -6.03 13.51
N ASP A 47 -13.83 -5.37 14.51
CA ASP A 47 -13.32 -4.00 14.39
C ASP A 47 -12.22 -3.88 13.34
N LYS A 48 -11.28 -4.84 13.30
CA LYS A 48 -10.24 -4.88 12.27
C LYS A 48 -10.83 -5.08 10.88
N ILE A 49 -11.84 -5.95 10.75
CA ILE A 49 -12.49 -6.24 9.46
C ILE A 49 -13.27 -5.02 8.98
N VAL A 50 -14.09 -4.41 9.84
CA VAL A 50 -14.84 -3.20 9.52
C VAL A 50 -13.88 -2.10 9.13
N SER A 51 -12.85 -1.83 9.95
CA SER A 51 -11.84 -0.80 9.66
C SER A 51 -11.07 -1.05 8.35
N PHE A 52 -10.82 -2.31 7.99
CA PHE A 52 -10.16 -2.67 6.74
C PHE A 52 -11.06 -2.47 5.51
N LEU A 53 -12.36 -2.66 5.67
CA LEU A 53 -13.35 -2.55 4.58
C LEU A 53 -13.92 -1.13 4.43
N GLU A 54 -13.81 -0.30 5.48
CA GLU A 54 -14.21 1.10 5.42
C GLU A 54 -13.18 1.91 4.63
N ASP A 55 -13.67 2.66 3.65
CA ASP A 55 -12.88 3.61 2.86
C ASP A 55 -12.82 4.96 3.59
N ASP A 56 -12.09 5.01 4.70
CA ASP A 56 -11.93 6.20 5.52
C ASP A 56 -10.49 6.73 5.43
N ILE A 57 -10.32 7.81 4.70
CA ILE A 57 -9.02 8.49 4.53
C ILE A 57 -8.42 8.95 5.88
N MET A 58 -9.27 9.20 6.90
CA MET A 58 -8.81 9.63 8.23
C MET A 58 -8.17 8.49 9.03
N LYS A 59 -8.36 7.23 8.59
CA LYS A 59 -7.73 6.05 9.19
C LYS A 59 -6.38 5.68 8.57
N GLN A 60 -5.89 6.48 7.64
CA GLN A 60 -4.56 6.29 7.08
C GLN A 60 -3.48 6.54 8.13
N HIS A 61 -2.42 5.74 8.07
CA HIS A 61 -1.24 5.97 8.90
C HIS A 61 -0.58 7.31 8.54
N ASN A 62 0.06 7.92 9.54
CA ASN A 62 0.84 9.12 9.29
C ASN A 62 2.00 8.80 8.32
N PRO A 63 2.14 9.52 7.20
CA PRO A 63 3.25 9.29 6.26
C PRO A 63 4.64 9.40 6.91
N MET A 64 4.76 10.14 8.02
CA MET A 64 6.01 10.27 8.77
C MET A 64 6.38 9.01 9.57
N ASP A 65 5.46 8.03 9.69
CA ASP A 65 5.74 6.73 10.30
C ASP A 65 6.52 5.80 9.35
N LEU A 66 6.64 6.16 8.06
CA LEU A 66 7.48 5.44 7.12
C LEU A 66 8.96 5.57 7.52
N MET A 67 9.67 4.45 7.46
CA MET A 67 11.11 4.42 7.70
C MET A 67 11.82 5.43 6.79
N ASP A 68 12.74 6.23 7.36
CA ASP A 68 13.47 7.28 6.66
C ASP A 68 12.65 8.45 6.09
N ALA A 69 11.36 8.59 6.41
CA ALA A 69 10.53 9.68 5.89
C ALA A 69 11.10 11.07 6.23
N GLU A 70 11.50 11.31 7.48
CA GLU A 70 12.12 12.57 7.88
C GLU A 70 13.42 12.85 7.11
N ARG A 71 14.24 11.83 6.96
CA ARG A 71 15.51 11.93 6.21
C ARG A 71 15.25 12.28 4.75
N LEU A 72 14.26 11.64 4.11
CA LEU A 72 13.85 11.96 2.74
C LEU A 72 13.41 13.42 2.62
N VAL A 73 12.54 13.88 3.53
CA VAL A 73 12.05 15.28 3.54
C VAL A 73 13.21 16.27 3.67
N LEU A 74 14.17 16.02 4.56
CA LEU A 74 15.36 16.87 4.71
C LEU A 74 16.20 16.91 3.44
N HIS A 75 16.41 15.76 2.78
CA HIS A 75 17.15 15.71 1.51
C HIS A 75 16.45 16.47 0.39
N LEU A 76 15.11 16.33 0.28
CA LEU A 76 14.32 17.06 -0.71
C LEU A 76 14.37 18.58 -0.46
N LYS A 77 14.18 19.03 0.78
CA LYS A 77 14.29 20.46 1.13
C LYS A 77 15.64 21.04 0.71
N ARG A 78 16.73 20.37 1.09
CA ARG A 78 18.09 20.80 0.70
C ARG A 78 18.27 20.82 -0.80
N ALA A 79 17.77 19.81 -1.52
CA ALA A 79 17.87 19.76 -2.99
C ALA A 79 17.13 20.93 -3.65
N ILE A 80 15.98 21.32 -3.10
CA ILE A 80 15.21 22.48 -3.59
C ILE A 80 15.96 23.77 -3.31
N GLU A 81 16.44 23.97 -2.07
CA GLU A 81 17.20 25.16 -1.65
C GLU A 81 18.48 25.36 -2.46
N GLU A 82 19.17 24.28 -2.77
CA GLU A 82 20.40 24.29 -3.57
C GLU A 82 20.13 24.32 -5.10
N GLY A 83 18.86 24.34 -5.54
CA GLY A 83 18.48 24.32 -6.95
C GLY A 83 18.89 23.05 -7.70
N ARG A 84 19.08 21.94 -6.98
CA ARG A 84 19.45 20.65 -7.58
C ARG A 84 18.33 20.10 -8.42
N HIS A 85 18.71 19.38 -9.48
CA HIS A 85 17.77 18.67 -10.34
C HIS A 85 17.31 17.38 -9.67
N ILE A 86 16.00 17.22 -9.51
CA ILE A 86 15.35 16.05 -8.94
C ILE A 86 14.72 15.24 -10.07
N VAL A 87 14.91 13.93 -10.07
CA VAL A 87 14.23 13.04 -11.00
C VAL A 87 13.36 12.07 -10.20
N VAL A 88 12.06 12.05 -10.51
CA VAL A 88 11.11 11.09 -9.95
C VAL A 88 11.09 9.87 -10.87
N TYR A 89 11.55 8.74 -10.36
CA TYR A 89 11.52 7.47 -11.07
C TYR A 89 10.25 6.71 -10.70
N GLY A 90 9.37 6.44 -11.66
CA GLY A 90 8.08 5.79 -11.46
C GLY A 90 7.93 4.48 -12.21
N ASP A 91 7.02 3.64 -11.72
CA ASP A 91 6.61 2.43 -12.42
C ASP A 91 5.59 2.77 -13.52
N TYR A 92 5.44 1.86 -14.48
CA TYR A 92 4.58 2.01 -15.65
C TYR A 92 3.12 1.64 -15.42
N ASP A 93 2.77 1.07 -14.27
CA ASP A 93 1.39 0.72 -13.93
C ASP A 93 0.57 1.94 -13.48
N CYS A 94 -0.73 1.75 -13.26
CA CYS A 94 -1.63 2.86 -13.01
C CYS A 94 -1.28 3.65 -11.74
N ASP A 95 -0.95 2.96 -10.66
CA ASP A 95 -0.58 3.58 -9.39
C ASP A 95 0.81 4.22 -9.46
N GLY A 96 1.78 3.61 -10.12
CA GLY A 96 3.09 4.20 -10.37
C GLY A 96 3.05 5.48 -11.19
N VAL A 97 2.25 5.50 -12.26
CA VAL A 97 2.03 6.72 -13.06
C VAL A 97 1.36 7.82 -12.24
N CYS A 98 0.31 7.48 -11.48
CA CYS A 98 -0.39 8.43 -10.62
C CYS A 98 0.53 8.98 -9.51
N ALA A 99 1.28 8.11 -8.84
CA ALA A 99 2.23 8.50 -7.80
C ALA A 99 3.33 9.42 -8.36
N THR A 100 3.85 9.11 -9.54
CA THR A 100 4.83 9.94 -10.24
C THR A 100 4.26 11.32 -10.56
N ALA A 101 3.07 11.38 -11.12
CA ALA A 101 2.41 12.64 -11.45
C ALA A 101 2.19 13.51 -10.21
N LEU A 102 1.67 12.94 -9.12
CA LEU A 102 1.47 13.64 -7.85
C LEU A 102 2.79 14.16 -7.28
N SER A 103 3.84 13.34 -7.29
CA SER A 103 5.16 13.72 -6.78
C SER A 103 5.76 14.88 -7.58
N VAL A 104 5.69 14.82 -8.92
CA VAL A 104 6.20 15.88 -9.81
C VAL A 104 5.42 17.19 -9.60
N LEU A 105 4.08 17.12 -9.53
CA LEU A 105 3.26 18.30 -9.32
C LEU A 105 3.52 18.93 -7.94
N CYS A 106 3.61 18.12 -6.90
CA CYS A 106 3.94 18.58 -5.55
C CYS A 106 5.30 19.27 -5.50
N LEU A 107 6.35 18.63 -6.04
CA LEU A 107 7.70 19.18 -6.05
C LEU A 107 7.79 20.47 -6.87
N ARG A 108 7.11 20.56 -8.02
CA ARG A 108 7.04 21.79 -8.82
C ARG A 108 6.38 22.94 -8.05
N ASN A 109 5.28 22.65 -7.35
CA ASN A 109 4.61 23.66 -6.51
C ASN A 109 5.49 24.16 -5.37
N LEU A 110 6.44 23.33 -4.90
CA LEU A 110 7.45 23.71 -3.91
C LEU A 110 8.68 24.42 -4.53
N GLY A 111 8.66 24.70 -5.83
CA GLY A 111 9.75 25.38 -6.53
C GLY A 111 10.91 24.49 -6.95
N ALA A 112 10.75 23.17 -6.89
CA ALA A 112 11.80 22.24 -7.31
C ALA A 112 12.01 22.24 -8.83
N ARG A 113 13.26 22.09 -9.25
CA ARG A 113 13.61 21.69 -10.61
C ARG A 113 13.48 20.19 -10.73
N VAL A 114 12.35 19.70 -11.29
CA VAL A 114 12.00 18.29 -11.29
C VAL A 114 11.58 17.79 -12.66
N ASP A 115 12.10 16.64 -13.04
CA ASP A 115 11.69 15.81 -14.16
C ASP A 115 11.23 14.44 -13.68
N TYR A 116 10.74 13.61 -14.57
CA TYR A 116 10.33 12.25 -14.26
C TYR A 116 10.86 11.27 -15.30
N PHE A 117 10.95 10.01 -14.88
CA PHE A 117 11.21 8.89 -15.77
C PHE A 117 10.25 7.75 -15.38
N ILE A 118 9.56 7.20 -16.37
CA ILE A 118 8.75 6.00 -16.23
C ILE A 118 9.37 4.93 -17.11
N ASN A 119 9.70 3.78 -16.54
CA ASN A 119 10.31 2.69 -17.29
C ASN A 119 9.33 2.09 -18.32
N ASP A 120 9.88 1.64 -19.43
CA ASP A 120 9.14 0.88 -20.45
C ASP A 120 9.24 -0.60 -20.14
N ARG A 121 8.10 -1.25 -19.87
CA ARG A 121 7.97 -2.69 -19.56
C ARG A 121 8.72 -3.57 -20.55
N PHE A 122 8.72 -3.21 -21.84
CA PHE A 122 9.27 -4.03 -22.91
C PHE A 122 10.77 -3.79 -23.14
N LYS A 123 11.27 -2.60 -22.81
CA LYS A 123 12.65 -2.21 -23.04
C LYS A 123 13.52 -2.35 -21.79
N HIS A 124 12.97 -2.00 -20.62
CA HIS A 124 13.74 -1.88 -19.37
C HIS A 124 13.43 -2.99 -18.37
N GLY A 125 12.34 -3.75 -18.56
CA GLY A 125 11.92 -4.78 -17.61
C GLY A 125 11.21 -4.17 -16.38
N PHE A 126 11.23 -4.91 -15.28
CA PHE A 126 10.59 -4.55 -14.02
C PHE A 126 11.66 -4.13 -12.99
N GLY A 127 11.44 -3.00 -12.34
CA GLY A 127 12.32 -2.46 -11.28
C GLY A 127 13.32 -1.41 -11.80
N ILE A 128 14.21 -1.02 -10.88
CA ILE A 128 15.27 -0.02 -11.10
C ILE A 128 16.53 -0.71 -11.56
#